data_18f7b7e39e3040e7872270e7c315205b
#
_entry.id   18f7b7e39e3040e7872270e7c315205b
#
_cell.length_a   1.000
_cell.length_b   1.000
_cell.length_c   1.000
_cell.angle_alpha   90.00
_cell.angle_beta   90.00
_cell.angle_gamma   90.00
#
_symmetry.space_group_name_H-M   'P 1'
#
loop_
_entity.id
_entity.type
_entity.pdbx_description
1 polymer ?
#
loop_
_entity_poly.entity_id
_entity_poly.type
_entity_poly.pdbx_seq_one_letter_code
_entity_poly.pdbx_strand_id
1 'polypeptide(L)'
;MKKLVCILVSLVMTFSVTGLAFAEKEQKNETPIIIIPGFMQTNLQYENEDGTFEKVWAPDFLGKLGIVGQNLPDILKSALEIFNDNTEAFGEALMDMMSDLMPKMMCNPDGTSVYKVLPYENDPAKRNMHHIKHSGEEYHMQGYYTFASYICDEGYAKEENVFIFEYDGRFDAITNAESLREFVKAVKAYTGKEKVSLIGVSYGGQIEAAYLHMFMDDNDIEKAVFNVPALLGTNFGDRILNARVEFALDDIVALIEHMSASDTELSTLLKDADPEFFSRLLNGLSAGISEYARYWSSVYSLTSVEYYEQLKEKYLDPVASAEIIKRNDIIHYEMMPKMKETLNECLNRGIYIAIHAGSGLDLVLGGDENADLLLPTEKVTGAVCAPRGKRFSDGFTGAGTECKNPEHHHVSPSMEIDASTAFLPENTWFVEGTPHAMFQFDSYGLELAAKALCTDELKDVHSDPEFPQFTTSKNVNFGVFAKFNESAPGYITKKDSSIIIENLFENNKIKVLSVKAKGLDISFDSESKKILSPGEQIKISFNGEIPNKNAVRAAVTVKYIKYDIISSVAERTFDLTVLNGEKGESDGSIVDNEYYIKDSSGMNIIKKALTIVGNLFDLIFVLSEFLTGDAFRYLM
;
A
#
# COMPACT_ATOMS: atom_id res chain seq x y z
N MET A 1 -6.38 21.13 -61.57
CA MET A 1 -5.11 21.19 -60.86
C MET A 1 -5.22 21.59 -59.40
N LYS A 2 -5.79 22.78 -59.05
CA LYS A 2 -5.85 23.19 -57.62
C LYS A 2 -6.55 22.19 -56.66
N LYS A 3 -7.67 21.55 -57.07
CA LYS A 3 -8.35 20.54 -56.25
C LYS A 3 -7.54 19.23 -56.09
N LEU A 4 -6.75 18.86 -57.10
CA LEU A 4 -5.91 17.64 -57.03
C LEU A 4 -4.71 17.87 -56.11
N VAL A 5 -4.14 19.10 -56.10
CA VAL A 5 -3.04 19.50 -55.21
C VAL A 5 -3.53 19.55 -53.74
N CYS A 6 -4.74 20.05 -53.49
CA CYS A 6 -5.34 20.03 -52.13
C CYS A 6 -5.58 18.62 -51.63
N ILE A 7 -6.05 17.69 -52.46
CA ILE A 7 -6.24 16.28 -52.08
C ILE A 7 -4.89 15.58 -51.80
N LEU A 8 -3.88 15.84 -52.64
CA LEU A 8 -2.53 15.31 -52.40
C LEU A 8 -1.89 15.88 -51.11
N VAL A 9 -2.03 17.17 -50.85
CA VAL A 9 -1.53 17.80 -49.62
C VAL A 9 -2.27 17.28 -48.40
N SER A 10 -3.60 17.09 -48.47
CA SER A 10 -4.37 16.47 -47.39
C SER A 10 -3.98 15.02 -47.14
N LEU A 11 -3.74 14.23 -48.20
CA LEU A 11 -3.23 12.85 -48.08
C LEU A 11 -1.82 12.79 -47.47
N VAL A 12 -0.92 13.67 -47.89
CA VAL A 12 0.44 13.76 -47.34
C VAL A 12 0.39 14.21 -45.86
N MET A 13 -0.48 15.17 -45.49
CA MET A 13 -0.67 15.54 -44.09
C MET A 13 -1.29 14.42 -43.26
N THR A 14 -2.26 13.66 -43.80
CA THR A 14 -2.85 12.52 -43.11
C THR A 14 -1.84 11.39 -42.91
N PHE A 15 -1.00 11.10 -43.91
CA PHE A 15 0.07 10.11 -43.77
C PHE A 15 1.22 10.57 -42.86
N SER A 16 1.52 11.88 -42.79
CA SER A 16 2.52 12.41 -41.85
C SER A 16 2.02 12.43 -40.40
N VAL A 17 0.72 12.59 -40.17
CA VAL A 17 0.14 12.55 -38.80
C VAL A 17 -0.02 11.10 -38.33
N THR A 18 -0.34 10.14 -39.21
CA THR A 18 -0.41 8.71 -38.87
C THR A 18 0.96 8.04 -38.76
N GLY A 19 2.01 8.62 -39.36
CA GLY A 19 3.41 8.14 -39.23
C GLY A 19 4.12 8.58 -37.97
N LEU A 20 3.55 9.51 -37.17
CA LEU A 20 4.12 9.96 -35.90
C LEU A 20 3.50 9.28 -34.66
N ALA A 21 2.54 8.37 -34.82
CA ALA A 21 1.81 7.78 -33.71
C ALA A 21 2.28 6.37 -33.31
N PHE A 22 3.26 5.80 -33.97
CA PHE A 22 3.88 4.53 -33.58
C PHE A 22 5.41 4.63 -33.69
N ALA A 23 6.02 5.54 -32.95
CA ALA A 23 7.36 5.25 -32.46
C ALA A 23 7.14 4.15 -31.41
N GLU A 24 7.46 2.91 -31.75
CA GLU A 24 7.63 1.85 -30.77
C GLU A 24 8.51 2.44 -29.67
N LYS A 25 7.94 2.56 -28.43
CA LYS A 25 8.72 2.99 -27.28
C LYS A 25 9.87 2.00 -27.18
N GLU A 26 11.10 2.44 -27.35
CA GLU A 26 12.27 1.58 -27.33
C GLU A 26 12.27 0.85 -25.99
N GLN A 27 12.16 -0.48 -26.01
CA GLN A 27 12.12 -1.27 -24.80
C GLN A 27 13.43 -1.13 -24.05
N LYS A 28 13.37 -0.54 -22.85
CA LYS A 28 14.57 -0.14 -22.10
C LYS A 28 15.16 -1.28 -21.26
N ASN A 29 14.35 -2.28 -20.87
CA ASN A 29 14.81 -3.37 -20.00
C ASN A 29 14.68 -4.74 -20.65
N GLU A 30 15.80 -5.48 -20.68
CA GLU A 30 15.86 -6.87 -21.13
C GLU A 30 16.05 -7.87 -19.97
N THR A 31 16.28 -7.40 -18.74
CA THR A 31 16.46 -8.23 -17.57
C THR A 31 15.08 -8.74 -17.12
N PRO A 32 14.92 -10.06 -16.89
CA PRO A 32 13.65 -10.61 -16.41
C PRO A 32 13.26 -10.01 -15.06
N ILE A 33 11.99 -9.69 -14.91
CA ILE A 33 11.41 -9.10 -13.69
C ILE A 33 10.57 -10.14 -12.99
N ILE A 34 10.79 -10.34 -11.69
CA ILE A 34 9.97 -11.20 -10.84
C ILE A 34 9.24 -10.32 -9.82
N ILE A 35 7.92 -10.34 -9.86
CA ILE A 35 7.05 -9.68 -8.90
C ILE A 35 6.73 -10.66 -7.79
N ILE A 36 6.96 -10.26 -6.54
CA ILE A 36 6.71 -11.05 -5.33
C ILE A 36 5.51 -10.42 -4.60
N PRO A 37 4.32 -11.03 -4.66
CA PRO A 37 3.10 -10.51 -4.07
C PRO A 37 3.15 -10.35 -2.55
N GLY A 38 2.21 -9.58 -1.98
CA GLY A 38 2.05 -9.40 -0.54
C GLY A 38 1.40 -10.58 0.17
N PHE A 39 1.17 -10.40 1.48
CA PHE A 39 0.59 -11.42 2.36
C PHE A 39 -0.74 -11.95 1.82
N MET A 40 -0.83 -13.27 1.68
CA MET A 40 -2.02 -13.98 1.18
C MET A 40 -2.53 -13.50 -0.19
N GLN A 41 -1.67 -12.93 -1.03
CA GLN A 41 -2.03 -12.42 -2.36
C GLN A 41 -1.48 -13.32 -3.50
N THR A 42 -1.43 -14.60 -3.24
CA THR A 42 -1.05 -15.67 -4.18
C THR A 42 -2.17 -16.69 -4.28
N ASN A 43 -2.14 -17.54 -5.29
CA ASN A 43 -3.17 -18.55 -5.48
C ASN A 43 -2.73 -19.88 -4.86
N LEU A 44 -3.62 -20.50 -4.06
CA LEU A 44 -3.38 -21.82 -3.47
C LEU A 44 -4.43 -22.81 -3.98
N GLN A 45 -3.97 -24.05 -4.18
CA GLN A 45 -4.79 -25.17 -4.65
C GLN A 45 -4.57 -26.40 -3.79
N TYR A 46 -5.63 -27.20 -3.65
CA TYR A 46 -5.58 -28.50 -2.99
C TYR A 46 -5.49 -29.59 -4.04
N GLU A 47 -4.55 -30.53 -3.86
CA GLU A 47 -4.45 -31.72 -4.70
C GLU A 47 -5.36 -32.82 -4.17
N ASN A 48 -6.38 -33.19 -4.94
CA ASN A 48 -7.31 -34.28 -4.64
C ASN A 48 -6.62 -35.65 -4.78
N GLU A 49 -7.24 -36.71 -4.23
CA GLU A 49 -6.73 -38.07 -4.30
C GLU A 49 -6.61 -38.62 -5.75
N ASP A 50 -7.41 -38.11 -6.68
CA ASP A 50 -7.38 -38.45 -8.10
C ASP A 50 -6.36 -37.64 -8.92
N GLY A 51 -5.58 -36.76 -8.26
CA GLY A 51 -4.58 -35.89 -8.87
C GLY A 51 -5.16 -34.63 -9.54
N THR A 52 -6.45 -34.35 -9.38
CA THR A 52 -7.04 -33.07 -9.80
C THR A 52 -6.79 -31.99 -8.75
N PHE A 53 -6.83 -30.73 -9.16
CA PHE A 53 -6.63 -29.60 -8.28
C PHE A 53 -7.92 -28.81 -8.07
N GLU A 54 -8.16 -28.40 -6.82
CA GLU A 54 -9.23 -27.52 -6.41
C GLU A 54 -8.64 -26.23 -5.87
N LYS A 55 -9.09 -25.06 -6.34
CA LYS A 55 -8.69 -23.77 -5.80
C LYS A 55 -9.21 -23.61 -4.37
N VAL A 56 -8.34 -23.28 -3.43
CA VAL A 56 -8.68 -23.11 -2.00
C VAL A 56 -8.46 -21.69 -1.48
N TRP A 57 -7.62 -20.91 -2.16
CA TRP A 57 -7.36 -19.51 -1.91
C TRP A 57 -7.13 -18.78 -3.27
N ALA A 58 -7.65 -17.58 -3.56
CA ALA A 58 -8.69 -16.84 -2.85
C ALA A 58 -10.06 -17.53 -3.06
N PRO A 59 -10.86 -17.74 -1.99
CA PRO A 59 -12.12 -18.46 -2.13
C PRO A 59 -13.13 -17.68 -2.97
N ASP A 60 -13.93 -18.41 -3.76
CA ASP A 60 -15.11 -17.85 -4.45
C ASP A 60 -16.24 -17.67 -3.43
N PHE A 61 -16.30 -16.50 -2.80
CA PHE A 61 -17.36 -16.19 -1.82
C PHE A 61 -18.75 -16.13 -2.44
N LEU A 62 -18.87 -15.66 -3.68
CA LEU A 62 -20.17 -15.64 -4.36
C LEU A 62 -20.68 -17.06 -4.60
N GLY A 63 -19.81 -17.99 -5.00
CA GLY A 63 -20.15 -19.41 -5.10
C GLY A 63 -20.43 -20.07 -3.75
N LYS A 64 -19.94 -19.50 -2.65
CA LYS A 64 -20.10 -20.01 -1.27
C LYS A 64 -21.15 -19.27 -0.43
N LEU A 65 -21.99 -18.41 -1.03
CA LEU A 65 -23.07 -17.68 -0.32
C LEU A 65 -23.99 -18.60 0.50
N GLY A 66 -24.16 -19.87 0.09
CA GLY A 66 -24.90 -20.85 0.85
C GLY A 66 -24.27 -21.17 2.22
N ILE A 67 -22.94 -21.23 2.29
CA ILE A 67 -22.18 -21.47 3.54
C ILE A 67 -22.30 -20.24 4.44
N VAL A 68 -22.12 -19.03 3.90
CA VAL A 68 -22.32 -17.78 4.64
C VAL A 68 -23.74 -17.71 5.19
N GLY A 69 -24.75 -18.03 4.36
CA GLY A 69 -26.16 -18.05 4.79
C GLY A 69 -26.48 -19.05 5.88
N GLN A 70 -25.80 -20.19 5.93
CA GLN A 70 -25.97 -21.21 6.97
C GLN A 70 -25.40 -20.75 8.33
N ASN A 71 -24.25 -20.10 8.32
CA ASN A 71 -23.58 -19.62 9.53
C ASN A 71 -24.13 -18.27 10.04
N LEU A 72 -24.84 -17.53 9.21
CA LEU A 72 -25.32 -16.20 9.47
C LEU A 72 -26.20 -16.08 10.74
N PRO A 73 -27.16 -17.00 11.04
CA PRO A 73 -27.96 -16.90 12.26
C PRO A 73 -27.11 -16.93 13.52
N ASP A 74 -26.07 -17.76 13.57
CA ASP A 74 -25.19 -17.90 14.72
C ASP A 74 -24.26 -16.69 14.85
N ILE A 75 -23.76 -16.16 13.73
CA ILE A 75 -23.00 -14.91 13.69
C ILE A 75 -23.85 -13.74 14.17
N LEU A 76 -25.08 -13.59 13.68
CA LEU A 76 -25.97 -12.50 14.12
C LEU A 76 -26.32 -12.62 15.61
N LYS A 77 -26.60 -13.82 16.08
CA LYS A 77 -26.88 -14.08 17.49
C LYS A 77 -25.66 -13.74 18.35
N SER A 78 -24.49 -14.21 18.00
CA SER A 78 -23.25 -13.96 18.75
C SER A 78 -22.80 -12.50 18.67
N ALA A 79 -23.05 -11.81 17.54
CA ALA A 79 -22.82 -10.38 17.43
C ALA A 79 -23.71 -9.56 18.40
N LEU A 80 -24.93 -10.00 18.66
CA LEU A 80 -25.78 -9.37 19.70
C LEU A 80 -25.23 -9.57 21.10
N GLU A 81 -24.51 -10.68 21.37
CA GLU A 81 -23.85 -10.93 22.65
C GLU A 81 -22.66 -9.99 22.93
N ILE A 82 -22.10 -9.37 21.90
CA ILE A 82 -21.05 -8.34 22.06
C ILE A 82 -21.55 -7.17 22.91
N PHE A 83 -22.82 -6.83 22.84
CA PHE A 83 -23.41 -5.80 23.71
C PHE A 83 -23.37 -6.18 25.20
N ASN A 84 -23.21 -7.48 25.51
CA ASN A 84 -23.06 -8.02 26.83
C ASN A 84 -21.60 -8.34 27.19
N ASP A 85 -20.62 -7.76 26.46
CA ASP A 85 -19.17 -8.01 26.59
C ASP A 85 -18.74 -9.45 26.30
N ASN A 86 -19.56 -10.25 25.62
CA ASN A 86 -19.22 -11.62 25.20
C ASN A 86 -18.68 -11.65 23.77
N THR A 87 -17.41 -11.30 23.59
CA THR A 87 -16.73 -11.36 22.29
C THR A 87 -16.29 -12.77 21.91
N GLU A 88 -16.19 -13.70 22.88
CA GLU A 88 -15.78 -15.09 22.67
C GLU A 88 -16.78 -15.84 21.78
N ALA A 89 -18.07 -15.74 22.08
CA ALA A 89 -19.13 -16.39 21.28
C ALA A 89 -19.13 -15.90 19.81
N PHE A 90 -18.81 -14.64 19.58
CA PHE A 90 -18.67 -14.11 18.22
C PHE A 90 -17.42 -14.65 17.52
N GLY A 91 -16.30 -14.74 18.24
CA GLY A 91 -15.07 -15.36 17.74
C GLY A 91 -15.28 -16.82 17.35
N GLU A 92 -15.98 -17.62 18.18
CA GLU A 92 -16.33 -19.01 17.89
C GLU A 92 -17.19 -19.14 16.63
N ALA A 93 -18.26 -18.33 16.50
CA ALA A 93 -19.14 -18.36 15.34
C ALA A 93 -18.40 -17.98 14.04
N LEU A 94 -17.44 -17.05 14.11
CA LEU A 94 -16.58 -16.72 12.99
C LEU A 94 -15.57 -17.81 12.68
N MET A 95 -15.00 -18.47 13.70
CA MET A 95 -14.10 -19.61 13.49
C MET A 95 -14.83 -20.75 12.78
N ASP A 96 -16.05 -21.06 13.17
CA ASP A 96 -16.88 -22.08 12.52
C ASP A 96 -17.13 -21.72 11.04
N MET A 97 -17.51 -20.47 10.76
CA MET A 97 -17.69 -19.99 9.39
C MET A 97 -16.38 -20.07 8.57
N MET A 98 -15.25 -19.64 9.14
CA MET A 98 -13.95 -19.71 8.47
C MET A 98 -13.55 -21.16 8.19
N SER A 99 -13.81 -22.06 9.12
CA SER A 99 -13.56 -23.50 8.96
C SER A 99 -14.41 -24.12 7.84
N ASP A 100 -15.64 -23.63 7.67
CA ASP A 100 -16.51 -24.06 6.58
C ASP A 100 -16.14 -23.45 5.21
N LEU A 101 -15.70 -22.17 5.21
CA LEU A 101 -15.31 -21.45 4.00
C LEU A 101 -13.93 -21.86 3.49
N MET A 102 -12.98 -22.08 4.42
CA MET A 102 -11.57 -22.35 4.12
C MET A 102 -11.05 -23.60 4.85
N PRO A 103 -11.73 -24.76 4.79
CA PRO A 103 -11.43 -25.92 5.63
C PRO A 103 -10.01 -26.46 5.43
N LYS A 104 -9.38 -26.13 4.30
CA LYS A 104 -8.06 -26.65 3.92
C LYS A 104 -6.89 -25.73 4.28
N MET A 105 -7.15 -24.55 4.87
CA MET A 105 -6.11 -23.55 5.13
C MET A 105 -5.41 -23.71 6.50
N MET A 106 -5.81 -24.65 7.33
CA MET A 106 -5.19 -24.90 8.63
C MET A 106 -3.78 -25.46 8.52
N CYS A 107 -2.91 -25.09 9.48
CA CYS A 107 -1.58 -25.65 9.66
C CYS A 107 -1.49 -26.45 10.96
N ASN A 108 -0.59 -27.41 10.98
CA ASN A 108 -0.19 -28.18 12.17
C ASN A 108 0.69 -27.30 13.09
N PRO A 109 0.86 -27.68 14.36
CA PRO A 109 1.74 -26.97 15.29
C PRO A 109 3.18 -26.78 14.81
N ASP A 110 3.69 -27.65 13.95
CA ASP A 110 5.02 -27.55 13.33
C ASP A 110 5.07 -26.59 12.11
N GLY A 111 3.95 -25.96 11.75
CA GLY A 111 3.82 -25.05 10.63
C GLY A 111 3.51 -25.73 9.29
N THR A 112 3.50 -27.05 9.22
CA THR A 112 3.14 -27.77 7.99
C THR A 112 1.64 -27.68 7.70
N SER A 113 1.25 -27.70 6.43
CA SER A 113 -0.18 -27.70 6.06
C SER A 113 -0.86 -28.99 6.53
N VAL A 114 -2.06 -28.89 7.12
CA VAL A 114 -2.88 -30.07 7.48
C VAL A 114 -3.31 -30.84 6.24
N TYR A 115 -3.56 -30.14 5.16
CA TYR A 115 -3.98 -30.68 3.87
C TYR A 115 -2.89 -30.47 2.83
N LYS A 116 -2.91 -31.19 1.72
CA LYS A 116 -1.97 -31.02 0.61
C LYS A 116 -2.31 -29.78 -0.21
N VAL A 117 -2.17 -28.62 0.41
CA VAL A 117 -2.36 -27.31 -0.22
C VAL A 117 -1.00 -26.82 -0.71
N LEU A 118 -0.97 -26.40 -1.97
CA LEU A 118 0.22 -25.96 -2.68
C LEU A 118 -0.06 -24.63 -3.38
N PRO A 119 0.94 -23.76 -3.52
CA PRO A 119 0.82 -22.63 -4.45
C PRO A 119 0.68 -23.14 -5.88
N TYR A 120 0.17 -22.29 -6.78
CA TYR A 120 0.20 -22.61 -8.20
C TYR A 120 1.65 -22.84 -8.64
N GLU A 121 1.82 -23.74 -9.62
CA GLU A 121 3.15 -24.13 -10.11
C GLU A 121 3.95 -22.94 -10.61
N ASN A 122 5.16 -22.78 -10.09
CA ASN A 122 6.13 -21.75 -10.51
C ASN A 122 6.88 -22.18 -11.79
N ASP A 123 6.13 -22.50 -12.85
CA ASP A 123 6.67 -22.73 -14.18
C ASP A 123 6.78 -21.37 -14.91
N PRO A 124 8.00 -20.89 -15.28
CA PRO A 124 8.15 -19.61 -15.98
C PRO A 124 7.30 -19.50 -17.26
N ALA A 125 7.05 -20.61 -17.94
CA ALA A 125 6.17 -20.60 -19.13
C ALA A 125 4.72 -20.27 -18.82
N LYS A 126 4.27 -20.52 -17.58
CA LYS A 126 2.91 -20.25 -17.10
C LYS A 126 2.82 -18.99 -16.24
N ARG A 127 3.91 -18.52 -15.67
CA ARG A 127 3.95 -17.37 -14.73
C ARG A 127 4.41 -16.08 -15.39
N ASN A 128 4.69 -16.04 -16.70
CA ASN A 128 4.96 -14.80 -17.41
C ASN A 128 3.65 -14.10 -17.82
N MET A 129 3.71 -12.78 -17.97
CA MET A 129 2.55 -11.95 -18.29
C MET A 129 1.92 -12.27 -19.64
N HIS A 130 2.71 -12.74 -20.62
CA HIS A 130 2.16 -13.17 -21.91
C HIS A 130 1.18 -14.34 -21.72
N HIS A 131 1.58 -15.38 -20.99
CA HIS A 131 0.69 -16.50 -20.68
C HIS A 131 -0.52 -16.06 -19.85
N ILE A 132 -0.30 -15.29 -18.77
CA ILE A 132 -1.38 -14.81 -17.88
C ILE A 132 -2.44 -14.01 -18.65
N LYS A 133 -2.02 -13.10 -19.56
CA LYS A 133 -2.95 -12.29 -20.37
C LYS A 133 -3.70 -13.09 -21.45
N HIS A 134 -3.09 -14.15 -22.01
CA HIS A 134 -3.60 -14.78 -23.25
C HIS A 134 -4.03 -16.23 -23.11
N SER A 135 -3.80 -16.91 -21.97
CA SER A 135 -4.20 -18.31 -21.76
C SER A 135 -5.70 -18.49 -21.53
N GLY A 136 -6.40 -17.44 -21.10
CA GLY A 136 -7.79 -17.53 -20.64
C GLY A 136 -7.94 -18.16 -19.25
N GLU A 137 -6.84 -18.42 -18.54
CA GLU A 137 -6.87 -18.76 -17.12
C GLU A 137 -7.27 -17.53 -16.30
N GLU A 138 -8.22 -17.70 -15.37
CA GLU A 138 -8.57 -16.62 -14.44
C GLU A 138 -7.40 -16.34 -13.49
N TYR A 139 -6.84 -15.15 -13.57
CA TYR A 139 -5.86 -14.66 -12.62
C TYR A 139 -6.54 -13.71 -11.64
N HIS A 140 -6.59 -14.08 -10.36
CA HIS A 140 -7.44 -13.40 -9.38
C HIS A 140 -6.76 -12.27 -8.60
N MET A 141 -5.46 -12.02 -8.81
CA MET A 141 -4.69 -11.02 -8.06
C MET A 141 -4.51 -9.72 -8.85
N GLN A 142 -5.55 -8.90 -8.88
CA GLN A 142 -5.62 -7.72 -9.76
C GLN A 142 -4.53 -6.68 -9.53
N GLY A 143 -4.13 -6.37 -8.29
CA GLY A 143 -3.12 -5.35 -8.02
C GLY A 143 -1.77 -5.62 -8.69
N TYR A 144 -1.29 -6.85 -8.61
CA TYR A 144 -0.03 -7.24 -9.27
C TYR A 144 -0.19 -7.38 -10.76
N TYR A 145 -1.34 -7.84 -11.22
CA TYR A 145 -1.69 -7.83 -12.63
C TYR A 145 -1.70 -6.42 -13.18
N THR A 146 -2.28 -5.44 -12.47
CA THR A 146 -2.29 -4.03 -12.86
C THR A 146 -0.87 -3.49 -12.99
N PHE A 147 -0.01 -3.70 -11.99
CA PHE A 147 1.38 -3.25 -12.03
C PHE A 147 2.17 -3.94 -13.15
N ALA A 148 2.06 -5.27 -13.28
CA ALA A 148 2.71 -6.03 -14.32
C ALA A 148 2.23 -5.62 -15.72
N SER A 149 0.93 -5.38 -15.90
CA SER A 149 0.36 -4.85 -17.14
C SER A 149 0.88 -3.45 -17.44
N TYR A 150 0.94 -2.57 -16.43
CA TYR A 150 1.48 -1.22 -16.59
C TYR A 150 2.92 -1.24 -17.12
N ILE A 151 3.79 -2.06 -16.54
CA ILE A 151 5.18 -2.20 -17.00
C ILE A 151 5.23 -2.62 -18.48
N CYS A 152 4.36 -3.55 -18.89
CA CYS A 152 4.33 -4.06 -20.25
C CYS A 152 3.70 -3.05 -21.23
N ASP A 153 2.54 -2.49 -20.88
CA ASP A 153 1.73 -1.64 -21.74
C ASP A 153 2.41 -0.27 -21.97
N GLU A 154 3.14 0.24 -20.96
CA GLU A 154 3.97 1.43 -21.07
C GLU A 154 5.34 1.16 -21.76
N GLY A 155 5.62 -0.07 -22.17
CA GLY A 155 6.81 -0.44 -22.94
C GLY A 155 8.10 -0.47 -22.10
N TYR A 156 8.00 -0.64 -20.79
CA TYR A 156 9.18 -0.82 -19.91
C TYR A 156 9.79 -2.21 -20.06
N ALA A 157 8.98 -3.25 -20.24
CA ALA A 157 9.42 -4.63 -20.43
C ALA A 157 8.50 -5.40 -21.38
N LYS A 158 8.97 -6.54 -21.92
CA LYS A 158 8.15 -7.48 -22.68
C LYS A 158 7.35 -8.37 -21.75
N GLU A 159 6.14 -8.76 -22.15
CA GLU A 159 5.26 -9.65 -21.38
C GLU A 159 5.94 -11.00 -21.04
N GLU A 160 6.80 -11.51 -21.93
CA GLU A 160 7.55 -12.74 -21.71
C GLU A 160 8.67 -12.62 -20.67
N ASN A 161 9.04 -11.38 -20.31
CA ASN A 161 10.09 -11.06 -19.34
C ASN A 161 9.57 -10.60 -17.98
N VAL A 162 8.25 -10.53 -17.76
CA VAL A 162 7.64 -10.14 -16.48
C VAL A 162 6.92 -11.36 -15.90
N PHE A 163 7.34 -11.78 -14.72
CA PHE A 163 6.88 -12.99 -14.04
C PHE A 163 6.26 -12.67 -12.70
N ILE A 164 5.24 -13.44 -12.30
CA ILE A 164 4.64 -13.36 -10.96
C ILE A 164 5.00 -14.63 -10.20
N PHE A 165 5.60 -14.47 -9.02
CA PHE A 165 5.97 -15.57 -8.15
C PHE A 165 4.77 -16.00 -7.27
N GLU A 166 4.44 -17.28 -7.29
CA GLU A 166 3.42 -17.89 -6.45
C GLU A 166 4.06 -18.56 -5.24
N TYR A 167 3.55 -18.32 -4.04
CA TYR A 167 4.07 -18.88 -2.80
C TYR A 167 2.94 -19.16 -1.81
N ASP A 168 3.21 -19.94 -0.77
CA ASP A 168 2.24 -20.18 0.29
C ASP A 168 2.32 -19.06 1.33
N GLY A 169 1.31 -18.20 1.34
CA GLY A 169 1.25 -17.05 2.24
C GLY A 169 1.12 -17.41 3.73
N ARG A 170 0.90 -18.68 4.08
CA ARG A 170 0.89 -19.16 5.47
C ARG A 170 2.29 -19.39 6.01
N PHE A 171 3.30 -19.55 5.13
CA PHE A 171 4.67 -19.86 5.51
C PHE A 171 5.51 -18.60 5.72
N ASP A 172 6.56 -18.71 6.54
CA ASP A 172 7.49 -17.63 6.86
C ASP A 172 8.33 -17.16 5.66
N ALA A 173 8.96 -15.99 5.81
CA ALA A 173 9.73 -15.38 4.75
C ALA A 173 10.95 -16.21 4.32
N ILE A 174 11.58 -16.97 5.23
CA ILE A 174 12.73 -17.85 4.91
C ILE A 174 12.29 -19.00 4.01
N THR A 175 11.19 -19.69 4.37
CA THR A 175 10.62 -20.78 3.57
C THR A 175 10.26 -20.32 2.15
N ASN A 176 9.63 -19.15 2.07
CA ASN A 176 9.24 -18.59 0.78
C ASN A 176 10.43 -18.05 -0.03
N ALA A 177 11.50 -17.56 0.63
CA ALA A 177 12.73 -17.17 -0.05
C ALA A 177 13.50 -18.37 -0.63
N GLU A 178 13.48 -19.54 0.05
CA GLU A 178 14.01 -20.78 -0.49
C GLU A 178 13.27 -21.19 -1.79
N SER A 179 11.94 -21.06 -1.80
CA SER A 179 11.09 -21.31 -2.98
C SER A 179 11.35 -20.31 -4.09
N LEU A 180 11.52 -19.01 -3.74
CA LEU A 180 11.87 -17.95 -4.68
C LEU A 180 13.22 -18.22 -5.36
N ARG A 181 14.21 -18.74 -4.63
CA ARG A 181 15.51 -19.10 -5.20
C ARG A 181 15.39 -20.14 -6.32
N GLU A 182 14.54 -21.14 -6.14
CA GLU A 182 14.32 -22.14 -7.21
C GLU A 182 13.59 -21.51 -8.41
N PHE A 183 12.65 -20.58 -8.17
CA PHE A 183 11.99 -19.87 -9.25
C PHE A 183 12.93 -18.93 -9.99
N VAL A 184 13.81 -18.18 -9.31
CA VAL A 184 14.87 -17.37 -9.93
C VAL A 184 15.74 -18.21 -10.86
N LYS A 185 16.19 -19.38 -10.40
CA LYS A 185 16.96 -20.32 -11.25
C LYS A 185 16.17 -20.77 -12.48
N ALA A 186 14.88 -21.09 -12.30
CA ALA A 186 14.01 -21.50 -13.41
C ALA A 186 13.80 -20.36 -14.42
N VAL A 187 13.56 -19.11 -13.97
CA VAL A 187 13.42 -17.94 -14.84
C VAL A 187 14.72 -17.66 -15.59
N LYS A 188 15.88 -17.72 -14.93
CA LYS A 188 17.19 -17.58 -15.59
C LYS A 188 17.40 -18.63 -16.68
N ALA A 189 17.07 -19.88 -16.41
CA ALA A 189 17.16 -20.96 -17.39
C ALA A 189 16.20 -20.78 -18.56
N TYR A 190 14.96 -20.34 -18.28
CA TYR A 190 13.93 -20.10 -19.28
C TYR A 190 14.27 -18.94 -20.23
N THR A 191 14.74 -17.83 -19.67
CA THR A 191 15.06 -16.61 -20.43
C THR A 191 16.47 -16.60 -21.02
N GLY A 192 17.36 -17.47 -20.54
CA GLY A 192 18.78 -17.47 -20.91
C GLY A 192 19.58 -16.28 -20.35
N LYS A 193 19.01 -15.55 -19.37
CA LYS A 193 19.68 -14.41 -18.72
C LYS A 193 20.41 -14.86 -17.45
N GLU A 194 21.51 -14.18 -17.11
CA GLU A 194 22.29 -14.50 -15.93
C GLU A 194 21.73 -13.88 -14.64
N LYS A 195 20.99 -12.78 -14.75
CA LYS A 195 20.41 -12.03 -13.65
C LYS A 195 18.92 -11.79 -13.85
N VAL A 196 18.23 -11.54 -12.75
CA VAL A 196 16.82 -11.07 -12.70
C VAL A 196 16.74 -9.80 -11.87
N SER A 197 15.66 -9.04 -12.04
CA SER A 197 15.28 -7.94 -11.15
C SER A 197 14.08 -8.37 -10.32
N LEU A 198 14.09 -8.05 -9.03
CA LEU A 198 13.01 -8.36 -8.09
C LEU A 198 12.22 -7.11 -7.74
N ILE A 199 10.93 -7.28 -7.48
CA ILE A 199 10.12 -6.30 -6.77
C ILE A 199 9.21 -7.01 -5.78
N GLY A 200 9.46 -6.79 -4.51
CA GLY A 200 8.68 -7.34 -3.41
C GLY A 200 7.73 -6.29 -2.83
N VAL A 201 6.45 -6.66 -2.74
CA VAL A 201 5.41 -5.78 -2.21
C VAL A 201 4.99 -6.26 -0.83
N SER A 202 4.96 -5.37 0.19
CA SER A 202 4.48 -5.72 1.53
C SER A 202 5.25 -6.92 2.11
N TYR A 203 4.57 -8.02 2.42
CA TYR A 203 5.21 -9.28 2.83
C TYR A 203 6.15 -9.85 1.77
N GLY A 204 5.84 -9.66 0.48
CA GLY A 204 6.74 -10.01 -0.62
C GLY A 204 8.10 -9.30 -0.51
N GLY A 205 8.13 -8.06 0.01
CA GLY A 205 9.37 -7.36 0.32
C GLY A 205 10.16 -7.98 1.48
N GLN A 206 9.49 -8.59 2.47
CA GLN A 206 10.19 -9.36 3.50
C GLN A 206 10.78 -10.66 2.94
N ILE A 207 10.07 -11.34 2.01
CA ILE A 207 10.59 -12.52 1.30
C ILE A 207 11.80 -12.13 0.43
N GLU A 208 11.73 -11.00 -0.26
CA GLU A 208 12.84 -10.45 -1.04
C GLU A 208 14.07 -10.14 -0.17
N ALA A 209 13.84 -9.52 1.00
CA ALA A 209 14.90 -9.25 1.97
C ALA A 209 15.52 -10.54 2.52
N ALA A 210 14.71 -11.56 2.80
CA ALA A 210 15.19 -12.89 3.21
C ALA A 210 16.02 -13.54 2.10
N TYR A 211 15.59 -13.42 0.85
CA TYR A 211 16.35 -13.90 -0.31
C TYR A 211 17.74 -13.23 -0.39
N LEU A 212 17.78 -11.90 -0.31
CA LEU A 212 19.06 -11.18 -0.35
C LEU A 212 19.94 -11.52 0.85
N HIS A 213 19.37 -11.65 2.06
CA HIS A 213 20.12 -12.03 3.25
C HIS A 213 20.77 -13.42 3.13
N MET A 214 20.06 -14.39 2.54
CA MET A 214 20.50 -15.78 2.49
C MET A 214 21.30 -16.12 1.22
N PHE A 215 21.00 -15.49 0.08
CA PHE A 215 21.42 -15.95 -1.25
C PHE A 215 22.11 -14.90 -2.11
N MET A 216 22.49 -13.71 -1.55
CA MET A 216 23.17 -12.69 -2.35
C MET A 216 24.48 -13.18 -2.99
N ASP A 217 25.10 -14.23 -2.45
CA ASP A 217 26.31 -14.86 -3.02
C ASP A 217 26.05 -15.62 -4.33
N ASP A 218 24.80 -15.91 -4.68
CA ASP A 218 24.42 -16.49 -5.98
C ASP A 218 24.66 -15.49 -7.13
N ASN A 219 24.80 -14.20 -6.83
CA ASN A 219 25.08 -13.09 -7.76
C ASN A 219 24.13 -13.05 -8.98
N ASP A 220 22.87 -13.33 -8.76
CA ASP A 220 21.84 -13.47 -9.78
C ASP A 220 20.79 -12.34 -9.78
N ILE A 221 20.95 -11.34 -8.91
CA ILE A 221 20.09 -10.17 -8.85
C ILE A 221 20.77 -8.95 -9.47
N GLU A 222 20.05 -8.22 -10.32
CA GLU A 222 20.47 -6.95 -10.90
C GLU A 222 19.91 -5.78 -10.12
N LYS A 223 18.58 -5.80 -9.87
CA LYS A 223 17.87 -4.77 -9.10
C LYS A 223 16.92 -5.42 -8.11
N ALA A 224 16.76 -4.80 -6.94
CA ALA A 224 15.78 -5.18 -5.93
C ALA A 224 15.00 -3.93 -5.50
N VAL A 225 13.70 -3.92 -5.80
CA VAL A 225 12.80 -2.79 -5.52
C VAL A 225 11.80 -3.21 -4.44
N PHE A 226 11.90 -2.57 -3.30
CA PHE A 226 11.04 -2.80 -2.16
C PHE A 226 9.86 -1.83 -2.19
N ASN A 227 8.68 -2.32 -2.51
CA ASN A 227 7.47 -1.51 -2.59
C ASN A 227 6.62 -1.73 -1.32
N VAL A 228 6.55 -0.74 -0.44
CA VAL A 228 5.92 -0.78 0.89
C VAL A 228 6.26 -2.07 1.67
N PRO A 229 7.54 -2.43 1.82
CA PRO A 229 7.95 -3.74 2.33
C PRO A 229 7.78 -3.86 3.85
N ALA A 230 7.42 -5.05 4.34
CA ALA A 230 7.34 -5.33 5.77
C ALA A 230 8.72 -5.70 6.37
N LEU A 231 9.77 -4.87 6.16
CA LEU A 231 11.17 -5.23 6.48
C LEU A 231 11.42 -5.53 7.96
N LEU A 232 10.84 -4.74 8.87
CA LEU A 232 10.96 -4.96 10.31
C LEU A 232 9.65 -5.44 10.95
N GLY A 233 8.73 -5.94 10.14
CA GLY A 233 7.43 -6.40 10.59
C GLY A 233 6.49 -5.26 11.01
N THR A 234 5.45 -5.62 11.75
CA THR A 234 4.36 -4.73 12.18
C THR A 234 3.77 -5.24 13.50
N ASN A 235 2.80 -4.54 14.08
CA ASN A 235 2.03 -5.01 15.22
C ASN A 235 0.90 -6.01 14.83
N PHE A 236 0.77 -6.37 13.55
CA PHE A 236 -0.31 -7.21 13.02
C PHE A 236 -0.47 -8.52 13.80
N GLY A 237 0.61 -9.28 14.00
CA GLY A 237 0.56 -10.55 14.71
C GLY A 237 0.10 -10.38 16.17
N ASP A 238 0.58 -9.36 16.87
CA ASP A 238 0.15 -9.05 18.24
C ASP A 238 -1.34 -8.70 18.30
N ARG A 239 -1.81 -7.83 17.41
CA ARG A 239 -3.20 -7.38 17.40
C ARG A 239 -4.16 -8.52 17.07
N ILE A 240 -3.87 -9.33 16.08
CA ILE A 240 -4.71 -10.45 15.66
C ILE A 240 -4.68 -11.59 16.69
N LEU A 241 -3.49 -12.08 17.07
CA LEU A 241 -3.38 -13.23 17.95
C LEU A 241 -3.86 -12.95 19.37
N ASN A 242 -3.72 -11.71 19.84
CA ASN A 242 -4.20 -11.30 21.17
C ASN A 242 -5.62 -10.71 21.16
N ALA A 243 -6.27 -10.62 20.01
CA ALA A 243 -7.58 -9.97 19.86
C ALA A 243 -7.59 -8.54 20.47
N ARG A 244 -6.57 -7.73 20.16
CA ARG A 244 -6.38 -6.37 20.68
C ARG A 244 -6.43 -5.34 19.57
N VAL A 245 -7.45 -5.43 18.72
CA VAL A 245 -7.59 -4.47 17.63
C VAL A 245 -8.18 -3.18 18.18
N GLU A 246 -7.37 -2.14 18.22
CA GLU A 246 -7.81 -0.77 18.46
C GLU A 246 -7.97 -0.09 17.10
N PHE A 247 -9.18 0.31 16.77
CA PHE A 247 -9.47 0.93 15.49
C PHE A 247 -9.58 2.44 15.63
N ALA A 248 -8.87 3.15 14.80
CA ALA A 248 -9.32 4.46 14.40
C ALA A 248 -10.35 4.28 13.28
N LEU A 249 -11.63 4.37 13.64
CA LEU A 249 -12.75 4.22 12.70
C LEU A 249 -12.61 5.19 11.50
N ASP A 250 -12.09 6.38 11.76
CA ASP A 250 -11.82 7.41 10.77
C ASP A 250 -10.81 6.95 9.71
N ASP A 251 -9.87 6.06 10.06
CA ASP A 251 -8.86 5.56 9.12
C ASP A 251 -9.43 4.50 8.18
N ILE A 252 -10.38 3.68 8.65
CA ILE A 252 -11.13 2.77 7.77
C ILE A 252 -12.03 3.55 6.84
N VAL A 253 -12.71 4.56 7.35
CA VAL A 253 -13.48 5.48 6.51
C VAL A 253 -12.58 6.12 5.47
N ALA A 254 -11.40 6.60 5.85
CA ALA A 254 -10.41 7.15 4.92
C ALA A 254 -9.95 6.11 3.90
N LEU A 255 -9.68 4.87 4.31
CA LEU A 255 -9.30 3.79 3.40
C LEU A 255 -10.41 3.51 2.38
N ILE A 256 -11.67 3.37 2.81
CA ILE A 256 -12.81 3.12 1.94
C ILE A 256 -13.04 4.31 1.00
N GLU A 257 -12.93 5.53 1.49
CA GLU A 257 -13.01 6.73 0.68
C GLU A 257 -11.87 6.85 -0.32
N HIS A 258 -10.66 6.42 0.05
CA HIS A 258 -9.51 6.34 -0.86
C HIS A 258 -9.73 5.31 -1.97
N MET A 259 -10.34 4.18 -1.64
CA MET A 259 -10.60 3.10 -2.59
C MET A 259 -11.78 3.40 -3.51
N SER A 260 -12.77 4.18 -3.13
CA SER A 260 -14.05 4.29 -3.81
C SER A 260 -14.32 5.62 -4.52
N ALA A 261 -13.40 6.58 -4.54
CA ALA A 261 -13.56 7.90 -5.20
C ALA A 261 -14.83 8.71 -4.83
N SER A 262 -15.66 8.21 -3.92
CA SER A 262 -16.92 8.86 -3.49
C SER A 262 -17.26 8.45 -2.07
N ASP A 263 -18.01 9.30 -1.34
CA ASP A 263 -18.71 8.88 -0.12
C ASP A 263 -19.60 7.70 -0.47
N THR A 264 -19.18 6.49 -0.12
CA THR A 264 -20.01 5.29 -0.29
C THR A 264 -21.04 5.25 0.82
N GLU A 265 -22.15 4.53 0.61
CA GLU A 265 -23.09 4.24 1.70
C GLU A 265 -22.34 3.63 2.90
N LEU A 266 -21.33 2.80 2.64
CA LEU A 266 -20.50 2.15 3.64
C LEU A 266 -19.62 3.15 4.42
N SER A 267 -18.94 4.11 3.77
CA SER A 267 -18.15 5.12 4.49
C SER A 267 -19.05 6.03 5.34
N THR A 268 -20.24 6.36 4.84
CA THR A 268 -21.24 7.14 5.59
C THR A 268 -21.74 6.37 6.82
N LEU A 269 -21.94 5.06 6.67
CA LEU A 269 -22.38 4.18 7.75
C LEU A 269 -21.32 4.02 8.84
N LEU A 270 -20.06 3.83 8.45
CA LEU A 270 -18.95 3.71 9.39
C LEU A 270 -18.70 5.01 10.16
N LYS A 271 -18.87 6.17 9.54
CA LYS A 271 -18.81 7.48 10.24
C LYS A 271 -19.85 7.62 11.35
N ASP A 272 -20.96 6.92 11.23
CA ASP A 272 -22.05 6.92 12.21
C ASP A 272 -21.95 5.77 13.23
N ALA A 273 -20.99 4.85 13.08
CA ALA A 273 -20.83 3.69 13.97
C ALA A 273 -20.29 4.10 15.36
N ASP A 274 -20.68 3.32 16.38
CA ASP A 274 -20.10 3.46 17.72
C ASP A 274 -18.68 2.88 17.74
N PRO A 275 -17.62 3.67 17.94
CA PRO A 275 -16.25 3.18 17.92
C PRO A 275 -15.99 2.05 18.91
N GLU A 276 -16.62 2.07 20.09
CA GLU A 276 -16.43 1.04 21.11
C GLU A 276 -17.09 -0.29 20.71
N PHE A 277 -18.31 -0.24 20.19
CA PHE A 277 -18.97 -1.43 19.63
C PHE A 277 -18.17 -2.02 18.47
N PHE A 278 -17.70 -1.17 17.57
CA PHE A 278 -16.92 -1.59 16.42
C PHE A 278 -15.60 -2.24 16.84
N SER A 279 -14.89 -1.65 17.80
CA SER A 279 -13.67 -2.26 18.38
C SER A 279 -13.93 -3.65 18.97
N ARG A 280 -15.05 -3.84 19.71
CA ARG A 280 -15.42 -5.15 20.26
C ARG A 280 -15.73 -6.18 19.16
N LEU A 281 -16.45 -5.78 18.10
CA LEU A 281 -16.74 -6.62 16.95
C LEU A 281 -15.45 -7.14 16.30
N LEU A 282 -14.49 -6.26 16.12
CA LEU A 282 -13.20 -6.59 15.52
C LEU A 282 -12.33 -7.45 16.44
N ASN A 283 -12.40 -7.25 17.75
CA ASN A 283 -11.72 -8.14 18.69
C ASN A 283 -12.33 -9.55 18.66
N GLY A 284 -13.64 -9.69 18.51
CA GLY A 284 -14.28 -10.98 18.28
C GLY A 284 -13.83 -11.64 16.97
N LEU A 285 -13.77 -10.85 15.88
CA LEU A 285 -13.25 -11.31 14.60
C LEU A 285 -11.79 -11.76 14.71
N SER A 286 -10.96 -10.96 15.38
CA SER A 286 -9.55 -11.30 15.62
C SER A 286 -9.37 -12.56 16.44
N ALA A 287 -10.24 -12.81 17.42
CA ALA A 287 -10.21 -14.04 18.22
C ALA A 287 -10.48 -15.28 17.35
N GLY A 288 -11.48 -15.24 16.46
CA GLY A 288 -11.75 -16.32 15.50
C GLY A 288 -10.60 -16.56 14.54
N ILE A 289 -10.05 -15.50 13.96
CA ILE A 289 -8.89 -15.57 13.05
C ILE A 289 -7.65 -16.08 13.80
N SER A 290 -7.42 -15.68 15.05
CA SER A 290 -6.31 -16.13 15.89
C SER A 290 -6.22 -17.64 15.99
N GLU A 291 -7.33 -18.30 16.31
CA GLU A 291 -7.36 -19.76 16.42
C GLU A 291 -7.06 -20.44 15.08
N TYR A 292 -7.56 -19.86 13.96
CA TYR A 292 -7.39 -20.41 12.62
C TYR A 292 -5.95 -20.25 12.11
N ALA A 293 -5.37 -19.07 12.31
CA ALA A 293 -4.04 -18.71 11.81
C ALA A 293 -2.89 -18.93 12.81
N ARG A 294 -3.17 -19.49 13.99
CA ARG A 294 -2.21 -19.67 15.10
C ARG A 294 -0.89 -20.31 14.65
N TYR A 295 -0.93 -21.25 13.72
CA TYR A 295 0.24 -21.98 13.23
C TYR A 295 0.67 -21.58 11.82
N TRP A 296 0.15 -20.43 11.31
CA TRP A 296 0.71 -19.81 10.12
C TRP A 296 2.02 -19.12 10.48
N SER A 297 3.15 -19.67 10.05
CA SER A 297 4.45 -19.12 10.47
C SER A 297 4.70 -17.71 9.93
N SER A 298 3.99 -17.29 8.87
CA SER A 298 4.00 -15.93 8.33
C SER A 298 3.45 -14.88 9.29
N VAL A 299 2.51 -15.22 10.19
CA VAL A 299 1.97 -14.29 11.18
C VAL A 299 3.08 -13.86 12.14
N TYR A 300 3.94 -14.79 12.55
CA TYR A 300 5.11 -14.48 13.38
C TYR A 300 6.16 -13.74 12.58
N SER A 301 6.39 -14.11 11.32
CA SER A 301 7.32 -13.45 10.40
C SER A 301 7.00 -11.97 10.22
N LEU A 302 5.71 -11.64 10.05
CA LEU A 302 5.21 -10.27 9.93
C LEU A 302 5.19 -9.49 11.24
N THR A 303 5.40 -10.15 12.38
CA THR A 303 5.43 -9.47 13.69
C THR A 303 6.75 -8.75 13.89
N SER A 304 6.72 -7.52 14.39
CA SER A 304 7.95 -6.83 14.75
C SER A 304 8.60 -7.41 16.02
N VAL A 305 9.92 -7.24 16.14
CA VAL A 305 10.73 -7.90 17.18
C VAL A 305 10.25 -7.64 18.60
N GLU A 306 9.70 -6.47 18.88
CA GLU A 306 9.19 -6.08 20.19
C GLU A 306 7.98 -6.91 20.67
N TYR A 307 7.22 -7.51 19.73
CA TYR A 307 6.05 -8.35 20.06
C TYR A 307 6.34 -9.84 19.88
N TYR A 308 7.32 -10.20 19.06
CA TYR A 308 7.59 -11.58 18.67
C TYR A 308 7.82 -12.52 19.86
N GLU A 309 8.66 -12.11 20.81
CA GLU A 309 9.01 -12.97 21.97
C GLU A 309 7.78 -13.35 22.80
N GLN A 310 6.90 -12.37 23.07
CA GLN A 310 5.67 -12.60 23.82
C GLN A 310 4.69 -13.53 23.10
N LEU A 311 4.58 -13.38 21.78
CA LEU A 311 3.70 -14.24 20.97
C LEU A 311 4.24 -15.65 20.88
N LYS A 312 5.56 -15.80 20.69
CA LYS A 312 6.25 -17.08 20.68
C LYS A 312 6.01 -17.85 21.99
N GLU A 313 6.26 -17.20 23.13
CA GLU A 313 6.04 -17.81 24.45
C GLU A 313 4.57 -18.19 24.72
N LYS A 314 3.65 -17.36 24.25
CA LYS A 314 2.21 -17.55 24.53
C LYS A 314 1.55 -18.61 23.66
N TYR A 315 1.93 -18.69 22.37
CA TYR A 315 1.17 -19.44 21.37
C TYR A 315 1.90 -20.65 20.78
N LEU A 316 3.22 -20.72 20.90
CA LEU A 316 4.02 -21.78 20.30
C LEU A 316 4.59 -22.72 21.37
N ASP A 317 4.28 -24.02 21.26
CA ASP A 317 4.94 -25.02 22.07
C ASP A 317 6.40 -25.22 21.59
N PRO A 318 7.41 -25.12 22.48
CA PRO A 318 8.81 -25.18 22.09
C PRO A 318 9.24 -26.47 21.36
N VAL A 319 8.49 -27.57 21.54
CA VAL A 319 8.79 -28.86 20.90
C VAL A 319 7.92 -29.04 19.66
N ALA A 320 6.61 -28.85 19.77
CA ALA A 320 5.69 -29.07 18.65
C ALA A 320 5.85 -28.02 17.56
N SER A 321 6.24 -26.77 17.91
CA SER A 321 6.41 -25.65 16.98
C SER A 321 7.88 -25.28 16.74
N ALA A 322 8.81 -26.22 16.98
CA ALA A 322 10.24 -25.95 16.90
C ALA A 322 10.71 -25.39 15.54
N GLU A 323 10.12 -25.84 14.43
CA GLU A 323 10.48 -25.34 13.08
C GLU A 323 9.94 -23.92 12.84
N ILE A 324 8.72 -23.59 13.30
CA ILE A 324 8.19 -22.20 13.25
C ILE A 324 9.14 -21.28 14.04
N ILE A 325 9.48 -21.67 15.27
CA ILE A 325 10.35 -20.89 16.16
C ILE A 325 11.71 -20.68 15.49
N LYS A 326 12.37 -21.74 15.06
CA LYS A 326 13.71 -21.68 14.46
C LYS A 326 13.79 -20.73 13.27
N ARG A 327 12.84 -20.80 12.34
CA ARG A 327 12.83 -19.95 11.14
C ARG A 327 12.51 -18.50 11.48
N ASN A 328 11.57 -18.26 12.38
CA ASN A 328 11.24 -16.91 12.82
C ASN A 328 12.33 -16.30 13.72
N ASP A 329 13.06 -17.10 14.51
CA ASP A 329 14.24 -16.62 15.25
C ASP A 329 15.33 -16.10 14.29
N ILE A 330 15.57 -16.75 13.13
CA ILE A 330 16.48 -16.24 12.09
C ILE A 330 15.97 -14.86 11.59
N ILE A 331 14.68 -14.73 11.31
CA ILE A 331 14.10 -13.46 10.83
C ILE A 331 14.33 -12.35 11.85
N HIS A 332 13.99 -12.59 13.12
CA HIS A 332 13.96 -11.55 14.15
C HIS A 332 15.33 -11.25 14.76
N TYR A 333 16.22 -12.24 14.88
CA TYR A 333 17.50 -12.08 15.58
C TYR A 333 18.72 -12.04 14.65
N GLU A 334 18.55 -12.43 13.37
CA GLU A 334 19.66 -12.39 12.41
C GLU A 334 19.37 -11.45 11.23
N MET A 335 18.21 -11.60 10.55
CA MET A 335 17.90 -10.83 9.35
C MET A 335 17.51 -9.37 9.66
N MET A 336 16.47 -9.14 10.47
CA MET A 336 15.98 -7.79 10.78
C MET A 336 17.05 -6.89 11.39
N PRO A 337 17.85 -7.32 12.39
CA PRO A 337 18.90 -6.47 12.96
C PRO A 337 20.02 -6.12 11.98
N LYS A 338 20.24 -6.94 10.95
CA LYS A 338 21.26 -6.73 9.91
C LYS A 338 20.71 -6.12 8.62
N MET A 339 19.46 -5.66 8.62
CA MET A 339 18.81 -5.15 7.39
C MET A 339 19.64 -4.06 6.72
N LYS A 340 20.06 -3.05 7.48
CA LYS A 340 20.92 -1.96 6.97
C LYS A 340 22.22 -2.49 6.37
N GLU A 341 22.86 -3.43 7.03
CA GLU A 341 24.11 -4.03 6.58
C GLU A 341 23.90 -4.85 5.29
N THR A 342 22.86 -5.67 5.26
CA THR A 342 22.51 -6.50 4.09
C THR A 342 22.25 -5.64 2.85
N LEU A 343 21.42 -4.59 2.99
CA LEU A 343 21.08 -3.71 1.86
C LEU A 343 22.30 -2.90 1.36
N ASN A 344 23.15 -2.42 2.27
CA ASN A 344 24.40 -1.75 1.89
C ASN A 344 25.38 -2.70 1.22
N GLU A 345 25.47 -3.96 1.66
CA GLU A 345 26.31 -4.96 0.99
C GLU A 345 25.80 -5.26 -0.43
N CYS A 346 24.48 -5.31 -0.64
CA CYS A 346 23.89 -5.41 -1.98
C CYS A 346 24.33 -4.27 -2.90
N LEU A 347 24.25 -3.01 -2.41
CA LEU A 347 24.74 -1.85 -3.17
C LEU A 347 26.24 -1.96 -3.47
N ASN A 348 27.08 -2.39 -2.53
CA ASN A 348 28.51 -2.59 -2.71
C ASN A 348 28.82 -3.63 -3.79
N ARG A 349 27.95 -4.64 -3.96
CA ARG A 349 28.03 -5.66 -5.00
C ARG A 349 27.45 -5.22 -6.34
N GLY A 350 26.95 -3.99 -6.43
CA GLY A 350 26.38 -3.42 -7.66
C GLY A 350 24.92 -3.84 -7.90
N ILE A 351 24.22 -4.37 -6.90
CA ILE A 351 22.77 -4.57 -6.96
C ILE A 351 22.12 -3.22 -6.68
N TYR A 352 21.31 -2.71 -7.61
CA TYR A 352 20.55 -1.49 -7.37
C TYR A 352 19.43 -1.78 -6.37
N ILE A 353 19.26 -0.90 -5.38
CA ILE A 353 18.20 -1.01 -4.37
C ILE A 353 17.37 0.29 -4.39
N ALA A 354 16.02 0.15 -4.37
CA ALA A 354 15.09 1.23 -4.10
C ALA A 354 14.06 0.81 -3.06
N ILE A 355 13.72 1.69 -2.12
CA ILE A 355 12.69 1.47 -1.10
C ILE A 355 11.62 2.54 -1.26
N HIS A 356 10.37 2.12 -1.48
CA HIS A 356 9.22 3.00 -1.55
C HIS A 356 8.36 2.81 -0.31
N ALA A 357 7.99 3.89 0.35
CA ALA A 357 7.24 3.88 1.60
C ALA A 357 6.05 4.84 1.56
N GLY A 358 4.90 4.39 2.00
CA GLY A 358 3.80 5.25 2.36
C GLY A 358 4.03 5.91 3.73
N SER A 359 3.42 7.06 3.96
CA SER A 359 3.52 7.79 5.23
C SER A 359 2.35 8.73 5.44
N GLY A 360 2.27 9.34 6.61
CA GLY A 360 1.29 10.39 6.90
C GLY A 360 -0.10 9.89 7.28
N LEU A 361 -0.31 8.59 7.39
CA LEU A 361 -1.56 7.97 7.80
C LEU A 361 -1.41 7.28 9.17
N ASP A 362 -2.53 7.07 9.86
CA ASP A 362 -2.56 6.36 11.13
C ASP A 362 -2.52 4.84 10.90
N LEU A 363 -2.14 4.07 11.91
CA LEU A 363 -2.10 2.62 11.82
C LEU A 363 -3.49 2.03 12.08
N VAL A 364 -4.07 1.32 11.11
CA VAL A 364 -5.45 0.79 11.19
C VAL A 364 -5.69 -0.12 12.39
N LEU A 365 -4.70 -0.90 12.79
CA LEU A 365 -4.82 -1.81 13.92
C LEU A 365 -4.48 -1.16 15.28
N GLY A 366 -4.46 0.18 15.32
CA GLY A 366 -4.15 0.96 16.51
C GLY A 366 -2.65 1.16 16.72
N GLY A 367 -2.32 2.35 17.22
CA GLY A 367 -0.97 2.85 17.45
C GLY A 367 -0.92 4.34 17.16
N ASP A 368 0.18 4.98 17.49
CA ASP A 368 0.44 6.39 17.22
C ASP A 368 1.60 6.58 16.21
N GLU A 369 2.00 5.50 15.55
CA GLU A 369 3.07 5.51 14.56
C GLU A 369 2.63 6.22 13.26
N ASN A 370 3.56 6.91 12.62
CA ASN A 370 3.41 7.37 11.25
C ASN A 370 3.43 6.16 10.31
N ALA A 371 2.39 5.96 9.50
CA ALA A 371 2.18 4.73 8.76
C ALA A 371 1.54 4.96 7.38
N ASP A 372 1.35 3.87 6.63
CA ASP A 372 0.58 3.79 5.38
C ASP A 372 -0.78 3.08 5.58
N LEU A 373 -1.35 3.12 6.77
CA LEU A 373 -2.48 2.39 7.35
C LEU A 373 -2.12 0.99 7.87
N LEU A 374 -1.26 0.22 7.21
CA LEU A 374 -0.95 -1.17 7.60
C LEU A 374 0.44 -1.33 8.19
N LEU A 375 1.43 -0.59 7.68
CA LEU A 375 2.82 -0.69 8.11
C LEU A 375 3.32 0.65 8.64
N PRO A 376 3.94 0.67 9.82
CA PRO A 376 4.66 1.85 10.29
C PRO A 376 5.80 2.22 9.32
N THR A 377 5.88 3.49 8.92
CA THR A 377 6.91 4.00 8.00
C THR A 377 8.32 3.70 8.50
N GLU A 378 8.54 3.77 9.82
CA GLU A 378 9.81 3.39 10.46
C GLU A 378 10.14 1.91 10.23
N LYS A 379 9.15 1.01 10.31
CA LYS A 379 9.37 -0.44 10.10
C LYS A 379 9.63 -0.80 8.64
N VAL A 380 9.12 0.01 7.72
CA VAL A 380 9.36 -0.11 6.27
C VAL A 380 10.77 0.34 5.91
N THR A 381 11.28 1.42 6.51
CA THR A 381 12.45 2.16 6.00
C THR A 381 13.63 2.20 6.96
N GLY A 382 13.42 1.93 8.25
CA GLY A 382 14.39 2.20 9.31
C GLY A 382 14.55 3.69 9.66
N ALA A 383 13.79 4.57 9.02
CA ALA A 383 13.81 6.01 9.31
C ALA A 383 13.13 6.33 10.64
N VAL A 384 13.72 7.16 11.45
CA VAL A 384 13.07 7.68 12.67
C VAL A 384 11.90 8.57 12.26
N CYS A 385 10.72 8.25 12.77
CA CYS A 385 9.50 8.99 12.51
C CYS A 385 8.94 9.60 13.80
N ALA A 386 8.43 10.82 13.72
CA ALA A 386 7.65 11.38 14.81
C ALA A 386 6.29 10.66 14.88
N PRO A 387 5.77 10.38 16.08
CA PRO A 387 4.42 9.84 16.26
C PRO A 387 3.36 10.72 15.60
N ARG A 388 2.22 10.17 15.28
CA ARG A 388 1.09 10.93 14.70
C ARG A 388 0.68 12.09 15.61
N GLY A 389 0.45 13.24 15.01
CA GLY A 389 0.19 14.48 15.76
C GLY A 389 1.40 15.13 16.39
N LYS A 390 2.61 14.59 16.16
CA LYS A 390 3.90 15.14 16.58
C LYS A 390 4.78 15.43 15.36
N ARG A 391 5.81 16.26 15.58
CA ARG A 391 6.85 16.56 14.59
C ARG A 391 8.19 16.86 15.25
N PHE A 392 9.25 16.84 14.50
CA PHE A 392 10.53 17.40 14.95
C PHE A 392 10.45 18.91 15.11
N SER A 393 11.22 19.46 16.04
CA SER A 393 11.29 20.89 16.29
C SER A 393 11.87 21.66 15.10
N ASP A 394 11.48 22.93 14.96
CA ASP A 394 11.89 23.79 13.84
C ASP A 394 13.41 23.86 13.71
N GLY A 395 13.90 23.73 12.47
CA GLY A 395 15.32 23.80 12.16
C GLY A 395 16.09 22.48 12.32
N PHE A 396 15.42 21.37 12.64
CA PHE A 396 16.04 20.06 12.60
C PHE A 396 16.39 19.66 11.17
N THR A 397 17.61 19.16 10.95
CA THR A 397 18.12 18.79 9.61
C THR A 397 18.55 17.33 9.50
N GLY A 398 18.19 16.50 10.50
CA GLY A 398 18.49 15.07 10.54
C GLY A 398 19.58 14.70 11.55
N ALA A 399 19.48 13.49 12.08
CA ALA A 399 20.41 12.93 13.06
C ALA A 399 21.32 11.83 12.47
N GLY A 400 21.09 11.44 11.22
CA GLY A 400 21.78 10.31 10.58
C GLY A 400 22.82 10.73 9.53
N THR A 401 22.78 10.08 8.38
CA THR A 401 23.73 10.29 7.28
C THR A 401 23.49 11.64 6.60
N GLU A 402 24.54 12.44 6.44
CA GLU A 402 24.46 13.68 5.65
C GLU A 402 24.15 13.38 4.18
N CYS A 403 23.31 14.22 3.58
CA CYS A 403 22.96 14.11 2.16
C CYS A 403 24.17 14.44 1.28
N LYS A 404 24.33 13.72 0.19
CA LYS A 404 25.34 14.00 -0.86
C LYS A 404 25.12 15.36 -1.52
N ASN A 405 23.85 15.80 -1.60
CA ASN A 405 23.50 17.13 -2.09
C ASN A 405 23.49 18.14 -0.93
N PRO A 406 24.39 19.12 -0.87
CA PRO A 406 24.46 20.07 0.24
C PRO A 406 23.26 21.02 0.33
N GLU A 407 22.43 21.11 -0.70
CA GLU A 407 21.20 21.90 -0.71
C GLU A 407 19.95 21.11 -0.26
N HIS A 408 20.13 19.82 0.04
CA HIS A 408 19.10 18.92 0.51
C HIS A 408 19.48 18.35 1.87
N HIS A 409 18.50 18.11 2.71
CA HIS A 409 18.61 17.30 3.92
C HIS A 409 17.47 16.28 3.94
N HIS A 410 17.74 15.11 4.47
CA HIS A 410 16.83 13.98 4.46
C HIS A 410 15.72 14.06 5.54
N VAL A 411 15.25 15.26 5.88
CA VAL A 411 14.11 15.44 6.79
C VAL A 411 12.88 15.83 5.96
N SER A 412 11.76 15.14 6.22
CA SER A 412 10.54 15.45 5.50
C SER A 412 10.10 16.90 5.71
N PRO A 413 9.50 17.53 4.72
CA PRO A 413 9.00 18.88 4.85
C PRO A 413 7.94 19.06 5.94
N SER A 414 7.17 18.00 6.24
CA SER A 414 6.25 17.96 7.39
C SER A 414 6.97 17.91 8.74
N MET A 415 8.30 17.75 8.74
CA MET A 415 9.12 17.53 9.95
C MET A 415 8.70 16.28 10.74
N GLU A 416 8.14 15.28 10.07
CA GLU A 416 7.65 14.06 10.69
C GLU A 416 8.57 12.85 10.45
N ILE A 417 9.44 12.91 9.43
CA ILE A 417 10.31 11.80 9.02
C ILE A 417 11.75 12.29 8.93
N ASP A 418 12.66 11.62 9.61
CA ASP A 418 14.11 11.78 9.47
C ASP A 418 14.68 10.64 8.62
N ALA A 419 14.59 10.78 7.29
CA ALA A 419 15.09 9.78 6.36
C ALA A 419 16.63 9.69 6.36
N SER A 420 17.36 10.61 7.01
CA SER A 420 18.81 10.49 7.18
C SER A 420 19.20 9.25 8.00
N THR A 421 18.26 8.73 8.80
CA THR A 421 18.44 7.54 9.64
C THR A 421 17.99 6.25 8.94
N ALA A 422 17.31 6.33 7.77
CA ALA A 422 16.84 5.19 7.01
C ALA A 422 17.95 4.17 6.71
N PHE A 423 17.58 2.95 6.33
CA PHE A 423 18.54 1.93 5.90
C PHE A 423 19.41 2.44 4.76
N LEU A 424 18.77 3.08 3.76
CA LEU A 424 19.41 3.65 2.57
C LEU A 424 18.84 5.06 2.31
N PRO A 425 19.35 6.12 2.96
CA PRO A 425 18.80 7.47 2.85
C PRO A 425 18.68 7.99 1.40
N GLU A 426 19.66 7.70 0.56
CA GLU A 426 19.70 8.16 -0.83
C GLU A 426 18.80 7.33 -1.77
N ASN A 427 18.30 6.16 -1.31
CA ASN A 427 17.54 5.22 -2.13
C ASN A 427 16.16 4.91 -1.51
N THR A 428 15.64 5.80 -0.66
CA THR A 428 14.33 5.64 -0.03
C THR A 428 13.43 6.82 -0.39
N TRP A 429 12.28 6.52 -0.98
CA TRP A 429 11.23 7.47 -1.36
C TRP A 429 10.03 7.34 -0.44
N PHE A 430 9.47 8.48 -0.05
CA PHE A 430 8.31 8.58 0.84
C PHE A 430 7.15 9.26 0.12
N VAL A 431 5.97 8.64 0.15
CA VAL A 431 4.75 9.18 -0.47
C VAL A 431 3.71 9.39 0.63
N GLU A 432 3.50 10.66 1.01
CA GLU A 432 2.57 11.03 2.06
C GLU A 432 1.12 10.85 1.61
N GLY A 433 0.28 10.30 2.48
CA GLY A 433 -1.15 10.11 2.24
C GLY A 433 -1.51 8.96 1.31
N THR A 434 -0.56 8.08 0.95
CA THR A 434 -0.84 6.89 0.14
C THR A 434 -1.09 5.69 1.06
N PRO A 435 -2.30 5.11 1.06
CA PRO A 435 -2.58 3.86 1.74
C PRO A 435 -1.77 2.70 1.17
N HIS A 436 -1.44 1.72 2.00
CA HIS A 436 -0.62 0.56 1.68
C HIS A 436 -1.01 -0.14 0.36
N ALA A 437 -2.30 -0.45 0.20
CA ALA A 437 -2.80 -1.14 -0.98
C ALA A 437 -2.78 -0.27 -2.26
N MET A 438 -2.89 1.06 -2.11
CA MET A 438 -3.01 1.97 -3.25
C MET A 438 -1.69 2.22 -3.98
N PHE A 439 -0.54 1.86 -3.38
CA PHE A 439 0.77 2.01 -4.03
C PHE A 439 0.89 1.26 -5.37
N GLN A 440 0.03 0.25 -5.56
CA GLN A 440 -0.02 -0.56 -6.77
C GLN A 440 -1.01 -0.04 -7.82
N PHE A 441 -1.83 0.96 -7.47
CA PHE A 441 -2.88 1.52 -8.33
C PHE A 441 -2.70 3.02 -8.56
N ASP A 442 -1.92 3.71 -7.72
CA ASP A 442 -1.61 5.11 -7.92
C ASP A 442 -0.62 5.28 -9.06
N SER A 443 -0.95 6.14 -10.02
CA SER A 443 -0.12 6.36 -11.22
C SER A 443 1.31 6.80 -10.88
N TYR A 444 1.49 7.58 -9.81
CA TYR A 444 2.81 8.00 -9.36
C TYR A 444 3.61 6.82 -8.80
N GLY A 445 3.00 6.00 -7.94
CA GLY A 445 3.64 4.82 -7.36
C GLY A 445 3.99 3.78 -8.42
N LEU A 446 3.09 3.55 -9.38
CA LEU A 446 3.33 2.65 -10.53
C LEU A 446 4.54 3.11 -11.36
N GLU A 447 4.61 4.41 -11.69
CA GLU A 447 5.69 4.94 -12.51
C GLU A 447 7.02 4.99 -11.75
N LEU A 448 7.02 5.37 -10.48
CA LEU A 448 8.19 5.31 -9.60
C LEU A 448 8.79 3.90 -9.59
N ALA A 449 7.95 2.89 -9.33
CA ALA A 449 8.38 1.49 -9.29
C ALA A 449 8.87 0.99 -10.65
N ALA A 450 8.19 1.35 -11.74
CA ALA A 450 8.59 0.97 -13.10
C ALA A 450 9.93 1.61 -13.49
N LYS A 451 10.15 2.89 -13.21
CA LYS A 451 11.43 3.57 -13.48
C LYS A 451 12.58 2.98 -12.66
N ALA A 452 12.36 2.76 -11.35
CA ALA A 452 13.38 2.14 -10.49
C ALA A 452 13.79 0.76 -11.00
N LEU A 453 12.82 -0.06 -11.40
CA LEU A 453 13.01 -1.44 -11.81
C LEU A 453 13.58 -1.56 -13.22
N CYS A 454 13.09 -0.74 -14.17
CA CYS A 454 13.29 -0.95 -15.61
C CYS A 454 14.26 0.03 -16.25
N THR A 455 14.67 1.11 -15.59
CA THR A 455 15.56 2.13 -16.18
C THR A 455 16.78 2.38 -15.30
N ASP A 456 17.81 3.01 -15.87
CA ASP A 456 18.97 3.51 -15.13
C ASP A 456 18.87 5.04 -14.89
N GLU A 457 17.71 5.63 -15.13
CA GLU A 457 17.46 7.06 -14.95
C GLU A 457 17.31 7.42 -13.47
N LEU A 458 16.60 6.56 -12.71
CA LEU A 458 16.35 6.74 -11.28
C LEU A 458 17.44 6.03 -10.46
N LYS A 459 18.54 6.71 -10.20
CA LYS A 459 19.69 6.15 -9.47
C LYS A 459 19.61 6.36 -7.97
N ASP A 460 19.08 7.49 -7.56
CA ASP A 460 18.89 7.93 -6.18
C ASP A 460 17.79 9.02 -6.12
N VAL A 461 17.46 9.49 -4.93
CA VAL A 461 16.40 10.48 -4.68
C VAL A 461 16.67 11.87 -5.31
N HIS A 462 17.82 12.09 -5.92
CA HIS A 462 18.21 13.34 -6.58
C HIS A 462 18.24 13.23 -8.11
N SER A 463 18.13 12.02 -8.65
CA SER A 463 18.35 11.74 -10.08
C SER A 463 17.25 12.26 -10.97
N ASP A 464 16.00 12.27 -10.48
CA ASP A 464 14.82 12.69 -11.24
C ASP A 464 13.98 13.67 -10.42
N PRO A 465 13.83 14.93 -10.85
CA PRO A 465 13.03 15.93 -10.13
C PRO A 465 11.52 15.63 -10.11
N GLU A 466 11.02 14.74 -10.97
CA GLU A 466 9.62 14.26 -10.92
C GLU A 466 9.41 13.26 -9.79
N PHE A 467 10.48 12.64 -9.30
CA PHE A 467 10.47 11.67 -8.19
C PHE A 467 11.36 12.11 -7.03
N PRO A 468 11.04 13.23 -6.36
CA PRO A 468 11.81 13.68 -5.18
C PRO A 468 11.63 12.69 -4.03
N GLN A 469 12.56 12.75 -3.06
CA GLN A 469 12.55 11.88 -1.88
C GLN A 469 11.22 11.88 -1.11
N PHE A 470 10.59 13.05 -1.02
CA PHE A 470 9.31 13.24 -0.35
C PHE A 470 8.30 13.83 -1.32
N THR A 471 7.14 13.22 -1.41
CA THR A 471 6.02 13.72 -2.20
C THR A 471 4.70 13.39 -1.54
N THR A 472 3.61 13.95 -2.06
CA THR A 472 2.24 13.65 -1.63
C THR A 472 1.54 12.87 -2.73
N SER A 473 0.74 11.89 -2.37
CA SER A 473 -0.03 11.08 -3.32
C SER A 473 -0.94 11.94 -4.20
N LYS A 474 -0.87 11.72 -5.52
CA LYS A 474 -1.80 12.26 -6.52
C LYS A 474 -2.76 11.16 -6.97
N ASN A 475 -3.59 10.69 -6.06
CA ASN A 475 -4.53 9.62 -6.37
C ASN A 475 -5.73 10.17 -7.17
N VAL A 476 -5.92 9.67 -8.38
CA VAL A 476 -7.07 10.03 -9.26
C VAL A 476 -8.42 9.70 -8.62
N ASN A 477 -8.48 8.73 -7.71
CA ASN A 477 -9.69 8.37 -6.99
C ASN A 477 -10.17 9.46 -6.01
N PHE A 478 -9.32 10.42 -5.63
CA PHE A 478 -9.74 11.56 -4.81
C PHE A 478 -10.59 12.58 -5.55
N GLY A 479 -10.57 12.54 -6.88
CA GLY A 479 -11.32 13.45 -7.72
C GLY A 479 -10.81 14.89 -7.75
N VAL A 480 -10.12 15.35 -6.71
CA VAL A 480 -9.42 16.63 -6.64
C VAL A 480 -8.04 16.46 -6.04
N PHE A 481 -7.13 17.36 -6.41
CA PHE A 481 -5.79 17.43 -5.84
C PHE A 481 -5.43 18.88 -5.54
N ALA A 482 -4.84 19.11 -4.37
CA ALA A 482 -4.31 20.42 -3.99
C ALA A 482 -2.78 20.35 -4.00
N LYS A 483 -2.12 21.26 -4.70
CA LYS A 483 -0.67 21.35 -4.81
C LYS A 483 -0.21 22.80 -4.82
N PHE A 484 1.06 23.05 -4.52
CA PHE A 484 1.62 24.39 -4.61
C PHE A 484 2.21 24.70 -6.00
N ASN A 485 2.86 23.73 -6.62
CA ASN A 485 3.44 23.88 -7.97
C ASN A 485 3.44 22.55 -8.74
N GLU A 486 3.86 22.57 -9.98
CA GLU A 486 3.83 21.39 -10.86
C GLU A 486 4.95 20.39 -10.55
N SER A 487 6.13 20.90 -10.14
CA SER A 487 7.34 20.09 -10.00
C SER A 487 7.54 19.50 -8.59
N ALA A 488 6.87 20.07 -7.57
CA ALA A 488 6.97 19.58 -6.20
C ALA A 488 5.60 19.75 -5.51
N PRO A 489 4.65 18.86 -5.75
CA PRO A 489 3.24 19.09 -5.37
C PRO A 489 3.02 19.27 -3.87
N GLY A 490 3.78 18.62 -3.01
CA GLY A 490 3.65 18.74 -1.55
C GLY A 490 4.38 19.94 -0.93
N TYR A 491 5.13 20.73 -1.73
CA TYR A 491 6.02 21.76 -1.22
C TYR A 491 5.79 23.12 -1.86
N ILE A 492 6.02 24.18 -1.09
CA ILE A 492 6.03 25.56 -1.55
C ILE A 492 7.34 26.24 -1.15
N THR A 493 7.86 27.06 -2.03
CA THR A 493 8.96 27.96 -1.76
C THR A 493 8.46 29.38 -1.56
N LYS A 494 9.29 30.30 -1.03
CA LYS A 494 8.96 31.74 -0.89
C LYS A 494 8.55 32.41 -2.22
N LYS A 495 8.80 31.77 -3.35
CA LYS A 495 8.46 32.27 -4.70
C LYS A 495 7.03 31.91 -5.11
N ASP A 496 6.45 30.91 -4.49
CA ASP A 496 5.10 30.47 -4.79
C ASP A 496 4.09 31.33 -4.04
N SER A 497 3.03 31.73 -4.71
CA SER A 497 2.03 32.64 -4.16
C SER A 497 0.61 32.12 -4.27
N SER A 498 0.44 30.86 -4.59
CA SER A 498 -0.88 30.27 -4.81
C SER A 498 -0.93 28.77 -4.54
N ILE A 499 -2.13 28.30 -4.20
CA ILE A 499 -2.50 26.89 -4.21
C ILE A 499 -3.16 26.59 -5.56
N ILE A 500 -2.85 25.46 -6.15
CA ILE A 500 -3.47 24.95 -7.37
C ILE A 500 -4.42 23.82 -6.96
N ILE A 501 -5.69 23.91 -7.36
CA ILE A 501 -6.67 22.82 -7.24
C ILE A 501 -6.92 22.27 -8.62
N GLU A 502 -6.74 20.97 -8.78
CA GLU A 502 -6.88 20.23 -10.04
C GLU A 502 -8.07 19.25 -9.97
N ASN A 503 -8.84 19.12 -11.06
CA ASN A 503 -9.82 18.07 -11.22
C ASN A 503 -9.14 16.82 -11.78
N LEU A 504 -9.08 15.75 -10.99
CA LEU A 504 -8.44 14.49 -11.35
C LEU A 504 -9.38 13.47 -12.00
N PHE A 505 -10.69 13.69 -12.01
CA PHE A 505 -11.61 12.77 -12.67
C PHE A 505 -11.37 12.72 -14.18
N GLU A 506 -11.43 11.55 -14.77
CA GLU A 506 -11.26 11.37 -16.22
C GLU A 506 -12.49 11.85 -17.00
N ASN A 507 -13.68 11.62 -16.48
CA ASN A 507 -14.94 11.82 -17.22
C ASN A 507 -15.91 12.79 -16.53
N ASN A 508 -15.66 13.19 -15.29
CA ASN A 508 -16.61 13.99 -14.52
C ASN A 508 -16.15 15.44 -14.36
N LYS A 509 -17.07 16.38 -14.54
CA LYS A 509 -16.86 17.77 -14.14
C LYS A 509 -17.05 17.91 -12.65
N ILE A 510 -16.32 18.84 -12.04
CA ILE A 510 -16.51 19.23 -10.64
C ILE A 510 -16.83 20.72 -10.53
N LYS A 511 -17.52 21.10 -9.46
CA LYS A 511 -17.69 22.49 -9.06
C LYS A 511 -17.11 22.69 -7.67
N VAL A 512 -16.02 23.41 -7.57
CA VAL A 512 -15.41 23.76 -6.28
C VAL A 512 -16.34 24.70 -5.54
N LEU A 513 -16.77 24.33 -4.34
CA LEU A 513 -17.70 25.09 -3.49
C LEU A 513 -16.97 25.99 -2.51
N SER A 514 -15.93 25.45 -1.88
CA SER A 514 -15.08 26.19 -0.95
C SER A 514 -13.68 25.59 -0.92
N VAL A 515 -12.69 26.43 -0.66
CA VAL A 515 -11.34 26.03 -0.29
C VAL A 515 -11.01 26.78 1.00
N LYS A 516 -10.54 26.05 1.99
CA LYS A 516 -10.10 26.58 3.29
C LYS A 516 -8.68 26.11 3.54
N ALA A 517 -7.87 26.92 4.16
CA ALA A 517 -6.55 26.51 4.60
C ALA A 517 -6.37 26.86 6.08
N LYS A 518 -5.84 25.90 6.85
CA LYS A 518 -5.32 26.14 8.18
C LYS A 518 -3.80 26.30 8.04
N GLY A 519 -3.22 27.31 8.67
CA GLY A 519 -1.79 27.60 8.55
C GLY A 519 -1.38 28.55 7.42
N LEU A 520 -2.28 28.83 6.46
CA LEU A 520 -2.10 29.83 5.40
C LEU A 520 -3.33 30.71 5.30
N ASP A 521 -3.12 32.01 5.07
CA ASP A 521 -4.22 32.93 4.74
C ASP A 521 -4.46 32.91 3.23
N ILE A 522 -5.63 32.38 2.83
CA ILE A 522 -6.03 32.27 1.42
C ILE A 522 -7.37 32.98 1.19
N SER A 523 -7.55 33.50 -0.02
CA SER A 523 -8.81 34.08 -0.47
C SER A 523 -9.40 33.21 -1.59
N PHE A 524 -10.46 32.48 -1.27
CA PHE A 524 -11.29 31.80 -2.27
C PHE A 524 -12.56 32.63 -2.53
N ASP A 525 -12.58 33.31 -3.68
CA ASP A 525 -13.76 34.10 -4.08
C ASP A 525 -14.89 33.17 -4.53
N SER A 526 -16.06 33.36 -3.94
CA SER A 526 -17.26 32.59 -4.30
C SER A 526 -17.76 32.87 -5.72
N GLU A 527 -17.36 33.99 -6.36
CA GLU A 527 -17.63 34.27 -7.77
C GLU A 527 -16.73 33.44 -8.70
N SER A 528 -15.55 32.98 -8.20
CA SER A 528 -14.66 32.08 -8.89
C SER A 528 -15.08 30.60 -8.84
N LYS A 529 -16.32 30.29 -8.44
CA LYS A 529 -16.88 28.91 -8.43
C LYS A 529 -16.92 28.32 -9.83
N LYS A 530 -15.76 28.13 -10.40
CA LYS A 530 -15.58 27.55 -11.73
C LYS A 530 -15.98 26.09 -11.73
N ILE A 531 -16.69 25.69 -12.76
CA ILE A 531 -16.82 24.26 -13.09
C ILE A 531 -15.54 23.86 -13.80
N LEU A 532 -14.85 22.87 -13.25
CA LEU A 532 -13.62 22.33 -13.82
C LEU A 532 -13.95 21.07 -14.60
N SER A 533 -13.55 21.04 -15.87
CA SER A 533 -13.52 19.83 -16.69
C SER A 533 -12.36 18.93 -16.23
N PRO A 534 -12.32 17.65 -16.64
CA PRO A 534 -11.17 16.78 -16.40
C PRO A 534 -9.83 17.45 -16.73
N GLY A 535 -8.87 17.38 -15.82
CA GLY A 535 -7.55 17.98 -15.96
C GLY A 535 -7.49 19.51 -15.81
N GLU A 536 -8.63 20.22 -15.70
CA GLU A 536 -8.63 21.67 -15.49
C GLU A 536 -8.22 22.03 -14.05
N GLN A 537 -7.57 23.19 -13.92
CA GLN A 537 -7.01 23.70 -12.67
C GLN A 537 -7.55 25.10 -12.36
N ILE A 538 -7.62 25.44 -11.06
CA ILE A 538 -7.76 26.82 -10.58
C ILE A 538 -6.60 27.17 -9.65
N LYS A 539 -6.18 28.45 -9.69
CA LYS A 539 -5.18 29.02 -8.78
C LYS A 539 -5.86 29.87 -7.73
N ILE A 540 -5.47 29.68 -6.46
CA ILE A 540 -5.97 30.42 -5.31
C ILE A 540 -4.79 31.13 -4.66
N SER A 541 -4.80 32.45 -4.69
CA SER A 541 -3.70 33.27 -4.19
C SER A 541 -3.68 33.32 -2.65
N PHE A 542 -2.51 33.49 -2.07
CA PHE A 542 -2.32 33.81 -0.66
C PHE A 542 -2.62 35.28 -0.38
N ASN A 543 -3.19 35.60 0.79
CA ASN A 543 -3.48 36.94 1.25
C ASN A 543 -2.36 37.54 2.10
N GLY A 544 -1.13 37.22 1.91
CA GLY A 544 -0.06 37.76 2.71
C GLY A 544 1.27 37.08 2.43
N GLU A 545 2.28 37.46 3.20
CA GLU A 545 3.58 36.81 3.15
C GLU A 545 3.50 35.46 3.88
N ILE A 546 4.16 34.45 3.30
CA ILE A 546 4.35 33.16 3.97
C ILE A 546 5.14 33.44 5.26
N PRO A 547 4.70 32.91 6.42
CA PRO A 547 5.39 33.11 7.68
C PRO A 547 6.87 32.76 7.57
N ASN A 548 7.74 33.61 8.13
CA ASN A 548 9.19 33.43 8.06
C ASN A 548 9.67 32.39 9.11
N LYS A 549 9.10 31.18 9.05
CA LYS A 549 9.48 30.04 9.88
C LYS A 549 10.09 28.96 9.00
N ASN A 550 10.92 28.10 9.57
CA ASN A 550 11.69 27.09 8.83
C ASN A 550 10.83 26.06 8.11
N ALA A 551 9.65 25.75 8.61
CA ALA A 551 8.61 25.02 7.91
C ALA A 551 7.24 25.45 8.43
N VAL A 552 6.26 25.58 7.54
CA VAL A 552 4.86 25.81 7.90
C VAL A 552 4.04 24.76 7.20
N ARG A 553 3.35 23.93 7.96
CA ARG A 553 2.37 22.98 7.43
C ARG A 553 1.04 23.70 7.23
N ALA A 554 0.37 23.44 6.12
CA ALA A 554 -0.96 23.94 5.85
C ALA A 554 -1.89 22.78 5.51
N ALA A 555 -3.01 22.67 6.23
CA ALA A 555 -4.07 21.75 5.86
C ALA A 555 -5.06 22.48 4.94
N VAL A 556 -5.16 22.03 3.70
CA VAL A 556 -6.03 22.61 2.66
C VAL A 556 -7.23 21.72 2.45
N THR A 557 -8.41 22.21 2.83
CA THR A 557 -9.69 21.50 2.67
C THR A 557 -10.43 22.03 1.45
N VAL A 558 -10.72 21.15 0.50
CA VAL A 558 -11.47 21.43 -0.74
C VAL A 558 -12.83 20.75 -0.67
N LYS A 559 -13.91 21.56 -0.74
CA LYS A 559 -15.27 21.05 -0.87
C LYS A 559 -15.78 21.26 -2.28
N TYR A 560 -16.32 20.22 -2.91
CA TYR A 560 -16.76 20.28 -4.30
C TYR A 560 -18.01 19.45 -4.58
N ILE A 561 -18.68 19.72 -5.70
CA ILE A 561 -19.73 18.88 -6.27
C ILE A 561 -19.13 18.10 -7.43
N LYS A 562 -19.24 16.78 -7.44
CA LYS A 562 -19.01 15.94 -8.61
C LYS A 562 -20.30 15.87 -9.42
N TYR A 563 -20.24 16.22 -10.70
CA TYR A 563 -21.35 16.05 -11.63
C TYR A 563 -21.31 14.66 -12.24
N ASP A 564 -22.30 13.87 -11.85
CA ASP A 564 -22.56 12.53 -12.37
C ASP A 564 -24.07 12.37 -12.63
N ILE A 565 -24.54 11.17 -12.95
CA ILE A 565 -26.00 10.86 -13.08
C ILE A 565 -26.73 11.33 -11.82
N ILE A 566 -26.13 11.15 -10.64
CA ILE A 566 -26.57 11.73 -9.37
C ILE A 566 -25.40 12.60 -8.85
N SER A 567 -25.58 13.92 -8.85
CA SER A 567 -24.54 14.82 -8.35
C SER A 567 -24.30 14.63 -6.85
N SER A 568 -23.06 14.44 -6.44
CA SER A 568 -22.64 14.27 -5.05
C SER A 568 -21.76 15.42 -4.56
N VAL A 569 -21.79 15.69 -3.26
CA VAL A 569 -20.91 16.66 -2.59
C VAL A 569 -19.83 15.88 -1.86
N ALA A 570 -18.57 16.21 -2.11
CA ALA A 570 -17.42 15.63 -1.42
C ALA A 570 -16.52 16.73 -0.82
N GLU A 571 -15.75 16.34 0.18
CA GLU A 571 -14.76 17.19 0.84
C GLU A 571 -13.47 16.40 1.00
N ARG A 572 -12.32 17.04 0.70
CA ARG A 572 -10.98 16.42 0.84
C ARG A 572 -10.04 17.40 1.49
N THR A 573 -9.19 16.91 2.37
CA THR A 573 -8.15 17.69 3.03
C THR A 573 -6.79 17.20 2.58
N PHE A 574 -5.90 18.13 2.28
CA PHE A 574 -4.53 17.90 1.83
C PHE A 574 -3.57 18.61 2.78
N ASP A 575 -2.53 17.90 3.20
CA ASP A 575 -1.44 18.48 3.95
C ASP A 575 -0.38 19.00 2.98
N LEU A 576 -0.16 20.30 3.01
CA LEU A 576 0.83 20.98 2.19
C LEU A 576 1.88 21.64 3.10
N THR A 577 3.14 21.55 2.73
CA THR A 577 4.22 22.06 3.54
C THR A 577 4.93 23.23 2.86
N VAL A 578 5.19 24.28 3.63
CA VAL A 578 5.97 25.42 3.20
C VAL A 578 7.41 25.25 3.66
N LEU A 579 8.35 25.15 2.71
CA LEU A 579 9.79 25.11 3.00
C LEU A 579 10.36 26.52 3.04
N ASN A 580 11.00 26.83 4.13
CA ASN A 580 11.77 28.05 4.29
C ASN A 580 13.24 27.65 4.43
N GLY A 581 14.06 27.80 3.39
CA GLY A 581 15.38 27.20 3.21
C GLY A 581 16.51 27.67 4.15
N GLU A 582 16.22 28.02 5.41
CA GLU A 582 17.26 28.35 6.39
C GLU A 582 17.48 27.16 7.33
N LYS A 583 18.74 26.68 7.37
CA LYS A 583 19.18 25.70 8.38
C LYS A 583 19.06 26.31 9.77
N GLY A 584 18.30 25.67 10.66
CA GLY A 584 18.24 26.00 12.08
C GLY A 584 19.14 25.09 12.92
N GLU A 585 19.52 25.54 14.11
CA GLU A 585 20.15 24.70 15.11
C GLU A 585 19.04 24.07 15.98
N SER A 586 18.61 22.85 15.67
CA SER A 586 17.66 22.08 16.47
C SER A 586 18.26 20.73 16.83
N ASP A 587 17.99 20.28 18.06
CA ASP A 587 18.37 18.94 18.56
C ASP A 587 17.43 17.82 18.10
N GLY A 588 16.39 18.14 17.32
CA GLY A 588 15.40 17.18 16.86
C GLY A 588 14.38 16.76 17.92
N SER A 589 14.20 17.57 18.97
CA SER A 589 13.18 17.29 19.98
C SER A 589 11.79 17.17 19.35
N ILE A 590 10.99 16.20 19.85
CA ILE A 590 9.63 15.96 19.39
C ILE A 590 8.67 16.94 20.06
N VAL A 591 7.89 17.68 19.25
CA VAL A 591 6.93 18.68 19.69
C VAL A 591 5.54 18.36 19.13
N ASP A 592 4.49 18.97 19.70
CA ASP A 592 3.13 18.85 19.18
C ASP A 592 3.05 19.44 17.77
N ASN A 593 2.37 18.73 16.88
CA ASN A 593 2.08 19.23 15.55
C ASN A 593 0.79 20.06 15.59
N GLU A 594 0.93 21.37 15.66
CA GLU A 594 -0.20 22.33 15.74
C GLU A 594 -1.11 22.32 14.50
N TYR A 595 -0.68 21.67 13.42
CA TYR A 595 -1.41 21.52 12.17
C TYR A 595 -2.14 20.20 12.03
N TYR A 596 -1.91 19.26 12.97
CA TYR A 596 -2.59 17.97 12.97
C TYR A 596 -4.07 18.13 13.29
N ILE A 597 -4.93 17.59 12.46
CA ILE A 597 -6.38 17.58 12.65
C ILE A 597 -6.81 16.14 12.90
N LYS A 598 -7.21 15.85 14.14
CA LYS A 598 -7.91 14.60 14.45
C LYS A 598 -9.41 14.89 14.33
N ASP A 599 -10.07 14.28 13.37
CA ASP A 599 -11.51 14.47 13.18
C ASP A 599 -12.31 13.76 14.27
N SER A 600 -13.27 14.44 14.88
CA SER A 600 -14.17 13.88 15.88
C SER A 600 -15.58 14.40 15.70
N SER A 601 -16.52 13.55 15.32
CA SER A 601 -17.96 13.88 15.34
C SER A 601 -18.79 12.71 15.89
N GLY A 602 -19.65 13.00 16.87
CA GLY A 602 -20.51 12.01 17.55
C GLY A 602 -21.98 12.10 17.11
N MET A 603 -22.70 10.96 17.13
CA MET A 603 -24.13 10.87 16.83
C MET A 603 -24.96 9.89 17.69
N ASN A 604 -26.25 9.92 17.58
CA ASN A 604 -27.36 9.55 18.45
C ASN A 604 -27.71 8.04 18.43
N ILE A 605 -27.87 7.42 19.59
CA ILE A 605 -27.85 5.97 19.88
C ILE A 605 -28.94 5.12 19.21
N ILE A 606 -30.15 5.64 18.96
CA ILE A 606 -31.28 4.83 18.47
C ILE A 606 -31.24 4.60 16.94
N LYS A 607 -30.74 5.55 16.17
CA LYS A 607 -30.48 5.39 14.74
C LYS A 607 -29.39 4.33 14.50
N LYS A 608 -28.40 4.26 15.38
CA LYS A 608 -27.24 3.35 15.32
C LYS A 608 -27.64 1.87 15.37
N ALA A 609 -28.57 1.47 16.23
CA ALA A 609 -28.94 0.06 16.43
C ALA A 609 -29.67 -0.57 15.23
N LEU A 610 -30.52 0.18 14.53
CA LEU A 610 -31.26 -0.31 13.35
C LEU A 610 -30.39 -0.37 12.08
N THR A 611 -29.40 0.50 12.00
CA THR A 611 -28.42 0.55 10.90
C THR A 611 -27.41 -0.61 11.03
N ILE A 612 -26.97 -0.95 12.24
CA ILE A 612 -25.95 -1.99 12.51
C ILE A 612 -26.39 -3.38 12.01
N VAL A 613 -27.65 -3.76 12.15
CA VAL A 613 -28.15 -5.09 11.73
C VAL A 613 -28.16 -5.23 10.19
N GLY A 614 -28.51 -4.17 9.45
CA GLY A 614 -28.44 -4.17 7.99
C GLY A 614 -26.99 -4.22 7.46
N ASN A 615 -26.09 -3.56 8.18
CA ASN A 615 -24.71 -3.32 7.76
C ASN A 615 -23.72 -4.40 8.20
N LEU A 616 -24.10 -5.28 9.13
CA LEU A 616 -23.28 -6.43 9.49
C LEU A 616 -23.07 -7.35 8.28
N PHE A 617 -24.07 -7.45 7.38
CA PHE A 617 -23.93 -8.16 6.10
C PHE A 617 -22.92 -7.49 5.18
N ASP A 618 -22.99 -6.18 5.04
CA ASP A 618 -22.07 -5.41 4.18
C ASP A 618 -20.65 -5.42 4.77
N LEU A 619 -20.52 -5.36 6.11
CA LEU A 619 -19.23 -5.43 6.79
C LEU A 619 -18.58 -6.83 6.65
N ILE A 620 -19.33 -7.92 6.83
CA ILE A 620 -18.83 -9.28 6.63
C ILE A 620 -18.44 -9.48 5.16
N PHE A 621 -19.20 -8.93 4.24
CA PHE A 621 -18.89 -8.95 2.81
C PHE A 621 -17.60 -8.17 2.51
N VAL A 622 -17.45 -6.94 3.01
CA VAL A 622 -16.24 -6.11 2.83
C VAL A 622 -15.01 -6.70 3.52
N LEU A 623 -15.15 -7.22 4.73
CA LEU A 623 -14.03 -7.90 5.42
C LEU A 623 -13.64 -9.19 4.71
N SER A 624 -14.61 -9.93 4.16
CA SER A 624 -14.34 -11.11 3.36
C SER A 624 -13.63 -10.74 2.06
N GLU A 625 -14.04 -9.68 1.39
CA GLU A 625 -13.40 -9.17 0.18
C GLU A 625 -12.01 -8.58 0.45
N PHE A 626 -11.82 -7.88 1.58
CA PHE A 626 -10.51 -7.36 2.00
C PHE A 626 -9.51 -8.50 2.28
N LEU A 627 -9.97 -9.56 2.97
CA LEU A 627 -9.14 -10.75 3.24
C LEU A 627 -8.84 -11.57 1.98
N THR A 628 -9.65 -11.47 0.94
CA THR A 628 -9.53 -12.30 -0.27
C THR A 628 -8.96 -11.58 -1.49
N GLY A 629 -8.74 -10.27 -1.38
CA GLY A 629 -8.29 -9.45 -2.51
C GLY A 629 -9.36 -9.21 -3.58
N ASP A 630 -10.58 -9.73 -3.42
CA ASP A 630 -11.69 -9.52 -4.36
C ASP A 630 -12.38 -8.15 -4.18
N ALA A 631 -12.17 -7.46 -3.04
CA ALA A 631 -12.64 -6.08 -2.82
C ALA A 631 -12.24 -5.13 -3.95
N PHE A 632 -11.12 -5.41 -4.60
CA PHE A 632 -10.63 -4.63 -5.74
C PHE A 632 -11.39 -4.89 -7.04
N ARG A 633 -12.20 -5.95 -7.13
CA ARG A 633 -12.94 -6.33 -8.35
C ARG A 633 -14.18 -5.48 -8.58
N TYR A 634 -14.76 -4.90 -7.54
CA TYR A 634 -16.00 -4.11 -7.60
C TYR A 634 -15.75 -2.59 -7.43
N LEU A 635 -14.50 -2.19 -7.17
CA LEU A 635 -14.12 -0.81 -6.94
C LEU A 635 -13.43 -0.16 -8.15
N MET A 636 -13.28 -0.92 -9.24
CA MET A 636 -12.97 -0.41 -10.58
C MET A 636 -14.23 -0.45 -11.47
#